data_232c72c347350b1db175a35ec51433bd
#
_entry.id   232c72c347350b1db175a35ec51433bd
#
_cell.length_a   1.000
_cell.length_b   1.000
_cell.length_c   1.000
_cell.angle_alpha   90.00
_cell.angle_beta   90.00
_cell.angle_gamma   90.00
#
_symmetry.space_group_name_H-M   'P 1'
#
loop_
_entity.id
_entity.type
_entity.pdbx_description
1 polymer ?
#
loop_
_entity_poly.entity_id
_entity_poly.type
_entity_poly.pdbx_seq_one_letter_code
_entity_poly.pdbx_strand_id
1 'polypeptide(L)'
;MNSIKSLALSFLLFTVVGTWMSANVTAQEGSEKRETATSSFTQVEFPAADELMITGDLYLAHEDKSTPFIVLCHQANWSRGEYREIAPKLNELGFNCLAIDQRSGKSVNDIDNLSVKKAREAKKGTDFPDAEQDMIAALKWAKENHAEGKLILWGSSYSAALSLRIAGENPDLVDGALAFSPGEYFTRFGKSGDWIATSAKKIADPVFITSARQEYQAWKAIFKSIPGESKANFRPETAGNHGSRALWEKFSDNDAYWSAVKEFLKQFES
;
A
#
# COMPACT_ATOMS: atom_id res chain seq x y z
N MET A 1 2.39 -104.74 -8.35
CA MET A 1 3.85 -104.93 -8.48
C MET A 1 4.52 -103.61 -8.13
N ASN A 2 5.26 -103.66 -7.04
CA ASN A 2 6.46 -102.83 -6.69
C ASN A 2 6.32 -101.29 -6.67
N SER A 3 6.83 -100.57 -5.72
CA SER A 3 7.67 -100.87 -4.55
C SER A 3 7.72 -99.59 -3.72
N ILE A 4 7.64 -99.75 -2.45
CA ILE A 4 7.82 -98.79 -1.39
C ILE A 4 9.27 -98.28 -1.39
N LYS A 5 9.53 -96.95 -1.23
CA LYS A 5 10.73 -96.49 -0.55
C LYS A 5 10.40 -95.21 0.26
N SER A 6 10.50 -95.40 1.55
CA SER A 6 10.66 -94.48 2.64
C SER A 6 11.85 -93.55 2.46
N LEU A 7 11.74 -92.28 2.79
CA LEU A 7 12.94 -91.53 3.16
C LEU A 7 12.59 -90.46 4.22
N ALA A 8 13.46 -90.42 5.17
CA ALA A 8 13.37 -89.82 6.46
C ALA A 8 13.27 -88.26 6.50
N LEU A 9 12.60 -87.84 7.53
CA LEU A 9 12.43 -86.46 7.96
C LEU A 9 13.68 -85.99 8.74
N SER A 10 14.39 -85.00 8.26
CA SER A 10 15.42 -84.29 9.04
C SER A 10 14.92 -82.88 9.39
N PHE A 11 14.68 -82.68 10.66
CA PHE A 11 14.40 -81.33 11.22
C PHE A 11 15.70 -80.54 11.28
N LEU A 12 15.76 -79.39 10.58
CA LEU A 12 16.81 -78.41 10.80
C LEU A 12 16.18 -77.23 11.49
N LEU A 13 16.53 -76.96 12.78
CA LEU A 13 16.25 -75.79 13.50
C LEU A 13 17.03 -74.60 12.95
N PHE A 14 16.38 -73.61 12.36
CA PHE A 14 16.97 -72.31 12.11
C PHE A 14 16.57 -71.36 13.19
N THR A 15 17.51 -70.94 14.04
CA THR A 15 17.40 -69.84 14.96
C THR A 15 17.49 -68.51 14.15
N VAL A 16 16.38 -67.77 14.09
CA VAL A 16 16.35 -66.45 13.52
C VAL A 16 16.75 -65.44 14.59
N VAL A 17 17.94 -64.90 14.49
CA VAL A 17 18.41 -63.77 15.28
C VAL A 17 17.81 -62.51 14.63
N GLY A 18 16.81 -61.95 15.29
CA GLY A 18 16.20 -60.69 14.87
C GLY A 18 17.12 -59.51 15.21
N THR A 19 17.75 -58.93 14.22
CA THR A 19 18.39 -57.63 14.35
C THR A 19 17.33 -56.54 14.23
N TRP A 20 17.05 -55.85 15.34
CA TRP A 20 16.26 -54.63 15.33
C TRP A 20 17.09 -53.53 14.68
N MET A 21 16.78 -53.15 13.45
CA MET A 21 17.21 -51.90 12.86
C MET A 21 16.28 -50.79 13.35
N SER A 22 16.79 -49.94 14.23
CA SER A 22 16.17 -48.67 14.56
C SER A 22 16.25 -47.75 13.35
N ALA A 23 15.15 -47.54 12.66
CA ALA A 23 15.03 -46.51 11.63
C ALA A 23 14.95 -45.14 12.32
N ASN A 24 16.06 -44.40 12.27
CA ASN A 24 16.04 -42.98 12.57
C ASN A 24 15.22 -42.27 11.47
N VAL A 25 13.97 -41.95 11.79
CA VAL A 25 13.18 -41.02 10.99
C VAL A 25 13.71 -39.63 11.32
N THR A 26 14.61 -39.10 10.53
CA THR A 26 14.91 -37.67 10.50
C THR A 26 13.69 -36.98 9.94
N ALA A 27 12.92 -36.28 10.81
CA ALA A 27 11.92 -35.33 10.39
C ALA A 27 12.64 -34.21 9.63
N GLN A 28 12.50 -34.22 8.31
CA GLN A 28 12.89 -33.14 7.44
C GLN A 28 11.77 -32.11 7.59
N GLU A 29 11.98 -31.11 8.45
CA GLU A 29 11.15 -29.89 8.47
C GLU A 29 11.31 -29.22 7.10
N GLY A 30 10.37 -29.52 6.22
CA GLY A 30 10.16 -28.75 5.01
C GLY A 30 9.73 -27.34 5.42
N SER A 31 10.64 -26.39 5.33
CA SER A 31 10.25 -25.00 5.31
C SER A 31 9.41 -24.79 4.04
N GLU A 32 8.11 -24.92 4.16
CA GLU A 32 7.19 -24.35 3.16
C GLU A 32 7.51 -22.85 3.09
N LYS A 33 8.27 -22.46 2.06
CA LYS A 33 8.27 -21.09 1.60
C LYS A 33 6.81 -20.75 1.31
N ARG A 34 6.21 -19.98 2.19
CA ARG A 34 4.95 -19.30 1.91
C ARG A 34 5.21 -18.50 0.63
N GLU A 35 4.77 -19.01 -0.51
CA GLU A 35 4.61 -18.20 -1.70
C GLU A 35 3.66 -17.07 -1.30
N THR A 36 4.22 -15.89 -1.13
CA THR A 36 3.42 -14.68 -1.03
C THR A 36 2.62 -14.60 -2.33
N ALA A 37 1.32 -14.83 -2.24
CA ALA A 37 0.42 -14.62 -3.34
C ALA A 37 0.69 -13.20 -3.85
N THR A 38 1.32 -13.07 -5.02
CA THR A 38 1.45 -11.80 -5.72
C THR A 38 0.04 -11.35 -6.01
N SER A 39 -0.50 -10.40 -5.22
CA SER A 39 -1.83 -9.88 -5.50
C SER A 39 -1.82 -9.34 -6.93
N SER A 40 -2.74 -9.87 -7.72
CA SER A 40 -2.89 -9.47 -9.10
C SER A 40 -3.40 -8.03 -9.16
N PHE A 41 -2.80 -7.21 -10.01
CA PHE A 41 -3.32 -5.88 -10.34
C PHE A 41 -3.49 -5.79 -11.84
N THR A 42 -4.34 -4.87 -12.26
CA THR A 42 -4.51 -4.52 -13.67
C THR A 42 -3.95 -3.12 -13.89
N GLN A 43 -3.05 -2.95 -14.87
CA GLN A 43 -2.60 -1.62 -15.25
C GLN A 43 -3.72 -0.90 -15.99
N VAL A 44 -4.00 0.32 -15.58
CA VAL A 44 -5.03 1.19 -16.17
C VAL A 44 -4.44 2.54 -16.56
N GLU A 45 -5.13 3.24 -17.47
CA GLU A 45 -4.79 4.60 -17.88
C GLU A 45 -6.05 5.46 -17.98
N PHE A 46 -5.93 6.71 -17.53
CA PHE A 46 -7.01 7.68 -17.59
C PHE A 46 -6.44 9.10 -17.77
N PRO A 47 -7.17 10.03 -18.41
CA PRO A 47 -6.67 11.37 -18.65
C PRO A 47 -6.77 12.26 -17.40
N ALA A 48 -5.73 13.06 -17.15
CA ALA A 48 -5.80 14.21 -16.27
C ALA A 48 -6.51 15.41 -16.97
N ALA A 49 -6.73 16.50 -16.23
CA ALA A 49 -7.46 17.66 -16.74
C ALA A 49 -6.79 18.32 -17.97
N ASP A 50 -5.49 18.15 -18.13
CA ASP A 50 -4.70 18.62 -19.25
C ASP A 50 -4.45 17.53 -20.31
N GLU A 51 -5.26 16.48 -20.33
CA GLU A 51 -5.20 15.34 -21.25
C GLU A 51 -3.95 14.45 -21.12
N LEU A 52 -3.11 14.65 -20.09
CA LEU A 52 -2.03 13.73 -19.80
C LEU A 52 -2.59 12.38 -19.35
N MET A 53 -2.18 11.29 -20.02
CA MET A 53 -2.56 9.93 -19.62
C MET A 53 -1.79 9.49 -18.38
N ILE A 54 -2.51 9.34 -17.29
CA ILE A 54 -2.00 8.88 -15.99
C ILE A 54 -2.07 7.37 -15.94
N THR A 55 -0.97 6.74 -15.57
CA THR A 55 -0.88 5.28 -15.41
C THR A 55 -1.13 4.90 -13.95
N GLY A 56 -1.89 3.84 -13.72
CA GLY A 56 -2.11 3.28 -12.38
C GLY A 56 -2.12 1.76 -12.39
N ASP A 57 -1.82 1.16 -11.23
CA ASP A 57 -2.02 -0.27 -10.95
C ASP A 57 -3.29 -0.39 -10.08
N LEU A 58 -4.31 -1.02 -10.63
CA LEU A 58 -5.63 -1.24 -10.00
C LEU A 58 -5.65 -2.59 -9.30
N TYR A 59 -5.86 -2.59 -7.99
CA TYR A 59 -5.92 -3.76 -7.11
C TYR A 59 -7.38 -3.97 -6.67
N LEU A 60 -8.12 -4.82 -7.39
CA LEU A 60 -9.49 -5.18 -7.08
C LEU A 60 -9.51 -6.59 -6.45
N ALA A 61 -9.70 -6.65 -5.14
CA ALA A 61 -9.87 -7.90 -4.40
C ALA A 61 -11.36 -8.18 -4.09
N HIS A 62 -12.20 -7.15 -4.17
CA HIS A 62 -13.63 -7.20 -3.85
C HIS A 62 -14.44 -6.70 -5.04
N GLU A 63 -15.42 -7.51 -5.47
CA GLU A 63 -16.26 -7.21 -6.65
C GLU A 63 -17.34 -6.16 -6.36
N ASP A 64 -17.77 -6.06 -5.09
CA ASP A 64 -18.80 -5.11 -4.68
C ASP A 64 -18.25 -3.68 -4.76
N LYS A 65 -18.87 -2.84 -5.57
CA LYS A 65 -18.51 -1.43 -5.75
C LYS A 65 -18.77 -0.57 -4.51
N SER A 66 -19.57 -1.05 -3.56
CA SER A 66 -19.73 -0.41 -2.25
C SER A 66 -18.51 -0.60 -1.33
N THR A 67 -17.60 -1.52 -1.67
CA THR A 67 -16.33 -1.70 -0.99
C THR A 67 -15.56 -0.38 -0.96
N PRO A 68 -15.06 0.05 0.21
CA PRO A 68 -14.25 1.26 0.31
C PRO A 68 -13.03 1.22 -0.60
N PHE A 69 -12.71 2.33 -1.21
CA PHE A 69 -11.67 2.44 -2.23
C PHE A 69 -10.60 3.46 -1.83
N ILE A 70 -9.32 3.11 -2.04
CA ILE A 70 -8.20 3.98 -1.68
C ILE A 70 -7.37 4.32 -2.93
N VAL A 71 -7.22 5.62 -3.22
CA VAL A 71 -6.27 6.12 -4.21
C VAL A 71 -4.94 6.38 -3.52
N LEU A 72 -3.87 5.74 -4.00
CA LEU A 72 -2.53 5.70 -3.43
C LEU A 72 -1.55 6.52 -4.27
N CYS A 73 -0.95 7.56 -3.68
CA CYS A 73 -0.12 8.56 -4.34
C CYS A 73 1.30 8.58 -3.77
N HIS A 74 2.31 8.31 -4.62
CA HIS A 74 3.71 8.12 -4.22
C HIS A 74 4.44 9.42 -3.83
N GLN A 75 5.56 9.27 -3.12
CA GLN A 75 6.44 10.38 -2.78
C GLN A 75 7.29 10.86 -3.98
N ALA A 76 7.97 12.00 -3.80
CA ALA A 76 8.85 12.57 -4.81
C ALA A 76 9.92 11.60 -5.32
N ASN A 77 10.20 11.65 -6.62
CA ASN A 77 11.16 10.80 -7.32
C ASN A 77 10.83 9.30 -7.35
N TRP A 78 9.61 8.89 -7.02
CA TRP A 78 9.17 7.51 -7.00
C TRP A 78 8.07 7.25 -8.04
N SER A 79 7.43 6.11 -7.93
CA SER A 79 6.37 5.62 -8.79
C SER A 79 5.31 4.89 -7.95
N ARG A 80 4.26 4.43 -8.60
CA ARG A 80 3.26 3.52 -8.01
C ARG A 80 3.88 2.26 -7.39
N GLY A 81 5.15 1.95 -7.71
CA GLY A 81 5.93 0.89 -7.07
C GLY A 81 6.12 1.05 -5.57
N GLU A 82 5.89 2.25 -4.98
CA GLU A 82 5.88 2.46 -3.53
C GLU A 82 4.85 1.56 -2.83
N TYR A 83 3.77 1.22 -3.52
CA TYR A 83 2.60 0.53 -2.96
C TYR A 83 2.53 -0.97 -3.23
N ARG A 84 3.59 -1.57 -3.80
CA ARG A 84 3.64 -3.00 -4.13
C ARG A 84 3.42 -3.93 -2.93
N GLU A 85 3.88 -3.54 -1.74
CA GLU A 85 3.65 -4.29 -0.50
C GLU A 85 2.40 -3.80 0.25
N ILE A 86 2.00 -2.54 0.03
CA ILE A 86 0.94 -1.86 0.80
C ILE A 86 -0.44 -2.19 0.25
N ALA A 87 -0.64 -2.08 -1.07
CA ALA A 87 -1.95 -2.29 -1.69
C ALA A 87 -2.50 -3.72 -1.46
N PRO A 88 -1.70 -4.80 -1.55
CA PRO A 88 -2.15 -6.13 -1.18
C PRO A 88 -2.65 -6.24 0.26
N LYS A 89 -1.95 -5.63 1.21
CA LYS A 89 -2.37 -5.63 2.62
C LYS A 89 -3.65 -4.84 2.85
N LEU A 90 -3.88 -3.76 2.09
CA LEU A 90 -5.14 -3.02 2.12
C LEU A 90 -6.29 -3.85 1.50
N ASN A 91 -6.03 -4.64 0.46
CA ASN A 91 -7.00 -5.61 -0.05
C ASN A 91 -7.40 -6.64 1.02
N GLU A 92 -6.43 -7.19 1.77
CA GLU A 92 -6.70 -8.11 2.89
C GLU A 92 -7.53 -7.46 4.01
N LEU A 93 -7.46 -6.13 4.13
CA LEU A 93 -8.25 -5.34 5.10
C LEU A 93 -9.63 -4.93 4.57
N GLY A 94 -10.04 -5.37 3.39
CA GLY A 94 -11.37 -5.09 2.85
C GLY A 94 -11.46 -3.82 2.00
N PHE A 95 -10.35 -3.31 1.46
CA PHE A 95 -10.32 -2.13 0.60
C PHE A 95 -9.90 -2.50 -0.83
N ASN A 96 -10.48 -1.88 -1.83
CA ASN A 96 -9.93 -1.85 -3.18
C ASN A 96 -8.98 -0.67 -3.33
N CYS A 97 -7.97 -0.76 -4.22
CA CYS A 97 -6.94 0.27 -4.33
C CYS A 97 -6.59 0.61 -5.77
N LEU A 98 -6.17 1.86 -6.00
CA LEU A 98 -5.54 2.34 -7.22
C LEU A 98 -4.23 3.05 -6.87
N ALA A 99 -3.09 2.46 -7.16
CA ALA A 99 -1.79 3.12 -7.00
C ALA A 99 -1.40 3.82 -8.31
N ILE A 100 -1.22 5.14 -8.29
CA ILE A 100 -0.97 5.93 -9.50
C ILE A 100 0.48 6.40 -9.63
N ASP A 101 0.91 6.60 -10.87
CA ASP A 101 2.08 7.39 -11.21
C ASP A 101 1.65 8.86 -11.37
N GLN A 102 1.92 9.72 -10.38
CA GLN A 102 1.82 11.15 -10.63
C GLN A 102 2.97 11.60 -11.53
N ARG A 103 2.75 12.67 -12.31
CA ARG A 103 3.75 13.25 -13.24
C ARG A 103 5.05 13.73 -12.59
N SER A 104 5.12 13.81 -11.28
CA SER A 104 6.29 14.26 -10.51
C SER A 104 7.01 13.08 -9.85
N GLY A 105 7.69 12.24 -10.64
CA GLY A 105 8.32 11.03 -10.13
C GLY A 105 9.50 10.50 -10.96
N LYS A 106 9.95 9.28 -10.65
CA LYS A 106 10.97 8.50 -11.36
C LYS A 106 10.67 7.01 -11.28
N SER A 107 11.35 6.27 -10.38
CA SER A 107 11.18 4.83 -10.20
C SER A 107 11.43 4.41 -8.75
N VAL A 108 10.79 3.31 -8.34
CA VAL A 108 11.06 2.62 -7.07
C VAL A 108 10.62 1.15 -7.20
N ASN A 109 11.31 0.24 -6.50
CA ASN A 109 11.02 -1.18 -6.52
C ASN A 109 10.92 -1.75 -7.95
N ASP A 110 11.86 -1.37 -8.81
CA ASP A 110 11.97 -1.74 -10.23
C ASP A 110 10.74 -1.35 -11.09
N ILE A 111 9.93 -0.41 -10.62
CA ILE A 111 8.78 0.13 -11.35
C ILE A 111 9.07 1.57 -11.77
N ASP A 112 9.11 1.80 -13.07
CA ASP A 112 9.24 3.14 -13.64
C ASP A 112 7.92 3.90 -13.54
N ASN A 113 8.04 5.23 -13.30
CA ASN A 113 6.92 6.14 -13.43
C ASN A 113 6.66 6.43 -14.92
N LEU A 114 5.54 5.92 -15.43
CA LEU A 114 5.18 6.04 -16.83
C LEU A 114 4.53 7.41 -17.14
N SER A 115 3.81 7.99 -16.20
CA SER A 115 3.15 9.29 -16.40
C SER A 115 4.17 10.43 -16.53
N VAL A 116 5.28 10.42 -15.78
CA VAL A 116 6.34 11.43 -15.92
C VAL A 116 7.04 11.33 -17.29
N LYS A 117 7.19 10.11 -17.85
CA LYS A 117 7.74 9.93 -19.20
C LYS A 117 6.84 10.60 -20.23
N LYS A 118 5.53 10.31 -20.19
CA LYS A 118 4.52 10.92 -21.06
C LYS A 118 4.46 12.45 -20.90
N ALA A 119 4.52 12.96 -19.65
CA ALA A 119 4.50 14.38 -19.37
C ALA A 119 5.69 15.11 -20.02
N ARG A 120 6.90 14.54 -19.92
CA ARG A 120 8.11 15.09 -20.54
C ARG A 120 8.03 15.07 -22.07
N GLU A 121 7.57 13.99 -22.67
CA GLU A 121 7.35 13.86 -24.12
C GLU A 121 6.35 14.90 -24.62
N ALA A 122 5.26 15.12 -23.86
CA ALA A 122 4.24 16.12 -24.16
C ALA A 122 4.62 17.55 -23.72
N LYS A 123 5.83 17.76 -23.17
CA LYS A 123 6.33 19.05 -22.65
C LYS A 123 5.41 19.69 -21.60
N LYS A 124 4.75 18.85 -20.77
CA LYS A 124 3.90 19.29 -19.66
C LYS A 124 4.74 19.47 -18.39
N GLY A 125 4.24 20.29 -17.45
CA GLY A 125 4.87 20.49 -16.15
C GLY A 125 4.98 19.17 -15.37
N THR A 126 6.07 19.04 -14.61
CA THR A 126 6.34 17.86 -13.75
C THR A 126 6.74 18.25 -12.33
N ASP A 127 6.45 19.47 -11.92
CA ASP A 127 6.65 19.97 -10.57
C ASP A 127 5.62 19.39 -9.60
N PHE A 128 5.88 19.51 -8.30
CA PHE A 128 4.98 18.96 -7.28
C PHE A 128 3.53 19.49 -7.39
N PRO A 129 3.29 20.81 -7.60
CA PRO A 129 1.93 21.29 -7.76
C PRO A 129 1.20 20.75 -8.99
N ASP A 130 1.94 20.42 -10.06
CA ASP A 130 1.34 19.90 -11.29
C ASP A 130 0.68 18.53 -11.09
N ALA A 131 1.13 17.77 -10.08
CA ALA A 131 0.59 16.45 -9.74
C ALA A 131 -0.80 16.51 -9.07
N GLU A 132 -1.25 17.66 -8.60
CA GLU A 132 -2.57 17.80 -7.96
C GLU A 132 -3.69 17.36 -8.91
N GLN A 133 -3.63 17.75 -10.18
CA GLN A 133 -4.63 17.37 -11.18
C GLN A 133 -4.63 15.87 -11.50
N ASP A 134 -3.47 15.19 -11.39
CA ASP A 134 -3.38 13.74 -11.61
C ASP A 134 -4.11 12.98 -10.48
N MET A 135 -3.94 13.43 -9.23
CA MET A 135 -4.59 12.87 -8.07
C MET A 135 -6.11 13.07 -8.13
N ILE A 136 -6.56 14.27 -8.53
CA ILE A 136 -7.99 14.57 -8.74
C ILE A 136 -8.56 13.71 -9.87
N ALA A 137 -7.84 13.52 -10.96
CA ALA A 137 -8.27 12.66 -12.07
C ALA A 137 -8.43 11.19 -11.62
N ALA A 138 -7.49 10.69 -10.81
CA ALA A 138 -7.55 9.34 -10.25
C ALA A 138 -8.79 9.13 -9.36
N LEU A 139 -9.11 10.12 -8.50
CA LEU A 139 -10.30 10.08 -7.65
C LEU A 139 -11.58 10.07 -8.48
N LYS A 140 -11.68 10.93 -9.49
CA LYS A 140 -12.85 10.98 -10.40
C LYS A 140 -13.00 9.66 -11.16
N TRP A 141 -11.91 9.16 -11.73
CA TRP A 141 -11.91 7.90 -12.45
C TRP A 141 -12.32 6.72 -11.55
N ALA A 142 -11.81 6.65 -10.32
CA ALA A 142 -12.20 5.64 -9.35
C ALA A 142 -13.70 5.72 -9.01
N LYS A 143 -14.20 6.92 -8.75
CA LYS A 143 -15.63 7.17 -8.44
C LYS A 143 -16.56 6.78 -9.59
N GLU A 144 -16.17 7.03 -10.82
CA GLU A 144 -16.95 6.72 -12.02
C GLU A 144 -16.98 5.22 -12.36
N ASN A 145 -15.91 4.47 -12.02
CA ASN A 145 -15.75 3.10 -12.50
C ASN A 145 -15.86 2.03 -11.39
N HIS A 146 -15.41 2.32 -10.17
CA HIS A 146 -15.17 1.29 -9.15
C HIS A 146 -15.64 1.65 -7.73
N ALA A 147 -15.82 2.92 -7.38
CA ALA A 147 -16.02 3.36 -6.00
C ALA A 147 -17.41 4.00 -5.82
N GLU A 148 -18.44 3.18 -5.57
CA GLU A 148 -19.77 3.64 -5.16
C GLU A 148 -19.86 3.84 -3.63
N GLY A 149 -18.95 3.23 -2.86
CA GLY A 149 -18.78 3.38 -1.42
C GLY A 149 -17.84 4.53 -1.04
N LYS A 150 -17.18 4.38 0.10
CA LYS A 150 -16.23 5.38 0.61
C LYS A 150 -14.97 5.49 -0.26
N LEU A 151 -14.58 6.71 -0.62
CA LEU A 151 -13.40 7.02 -1.42
C LEU A 151 -12.37 7.78 -0.58
N ILE A 152 -11.20 7.19 -0.40
CA ILE A 152 -10.15 7.66 0.49
C ILE A 152 -8.92 8.06 -0.33
N LEU A 153 -8.30 9.19 0.00
CA LEU A 153 -7.07 9.63 -0.64
C LEU A 153 -5.87 9.42 0.29
N TRP A 154 -4.89 8.70 -0.20
CA TRP A 154 -3.66 8.41 0.54
C TRP A 154 -2.44 8.98 -0.19
N GLY A 155 -1.68 9.81 0.48
CA GLY A 155 -0.46 10.40 -0.06
C GLY A 155 0.79 10.13 0.77
N SER A 156 1.94 10.20 0.09
CA SER A 156 3.28 10.04 0.65
C SER A 156 4.14 11.28 0.37
N SER A 157 4.68 11.94 1.40
CA SER A 157 5.52 13.14 1.30
C SER A 157 4.79 14.32 0.63
N TYR A 158 5.26 14.81 -0.51
CA TYR A 158 4.61 15.93 -1.20
C TYR A 158 3.16 15.61 -1.59
N SER A 159 2.88 14.37 -1.99
CA SER A 159 1.51 13.96 -2.29
C SER A 159 0.65 13.80 -1.03
N ALA A 160 1.25 13.53 0.14
CA ALA A 160 0.54 13.60 1.41
C ALA A 160 0.05 15.03 1.71
N ALA A 161 0.87 16.02 1.42
CA ALA A 161 0.47 17.41 1.56
C ALA A 161 -0.62 17.79 0.53
N LEU A 162 -0.49 17.34 -0.73
CA LEU A 162 -1.54 17.53 -1.73
C LEU A 162 -2.85 16.81 -1.36
N SER A 163 -2.77 15.62 -0.74
CA SER A 163 -3.98 14.91 -0.28
C SER A 163 -4.78 15.74 0.74
N LEU A 164 -4.09 16.36 1.69
CA LEU A 164 -4.75 17.27 2.65
C LEU A 164 -5.34 18.50 1.97
N ARG A 165 -4.65 19.04 0.96
CA ARG A 165 -5.15 20.14 0.18
C ARG A 165 -6.39 19.75 -0.64
N ILE A 166 -6.33 18.64 -1.35
CA ILE A 166 -7.47 18.13 -2.16
C ILE A 166 -8.68 17.89 -1.27
N ALA A 167 -8.52 17.24 -0.11
CA ALA A 167 -9.60 17.01 0.85
C ALA A 167 -10.24 18.33 1.33
N GLY A 168 -9.44 19.38 1.55
CA GLY A 168 -9.97 20.68 1.96
C GLY A 168 -10.63 21.50 0.85
N GLU A 169 -10.14 21.37 -0.40
CA GLU A 169 -10.65 22.15 -1.54
C GLU A 169 -11.75 21.41 -2.32
N ASN A 170 -11.91 20.10 -2.12
CA ASN A 170 -12.88 19.25 -2.83
C ASN A 170 -13.62 18.33 -1.84
N PRO A 171 -14.44 18.87 -0.93
CA PRO A 171 -15.07 18.10 0.15
C PRO A 171 -16.02 17.00 -0.35
N ASP A 172 -16.56 17.12 -1.57
CA ASP A 172 -17.48 16.13 -2.15
C ASP A 172 -16.74 15.01 -2.91
N LEU A 173 -15.40 15.07 -2.99
CA LEU A 173 -14.62 14.15 -3.80
C LEU A 173 -13.98 13.02 -2.99
N VAL A 174 -13.73 13.22 -1.70
CA VAL A 174 -13.12 12.24 -0.80
C VAL A 174 -13.90 12.16 0.50
N ASP A 175 -13.96 10.95 1.08
CA ASP A 175 -14.58 10.69 2.39
C ASP A 175 -13.52 10.60 3.51
N GLY A 176 -12.24 10.72 3.18
CA GLY A 176 -11.16 10.74 4.16
C GLY A 176 -9.78 10.81 3.52
N ALA A 177 -8.76 11.14 4.33
CA ALA A 177 -7.39 11.26 3.85
C ALA A 177 -6.37 10.65 4.81
N LEU A 178 -5.37 9.93 4.26
CA LEU A 178 -4.17 9.51 4.98
C LEU A 178 -2.95 10.23 4.40
N ALA A 179 -2.18 10.88 5.26
CA ALA A 179 -1.06 11.72 4.90
C ALA A 179 0.23 11.25 5.61
N PHE A 180 1.13 10.61 4.86
CA PHE A 180 2.40 10.13 5.37
C PHE A 180 3.52 11.14 5.09
N SER A 181 4.06 11.77 6.13
CA SER A 181 5.09 12.81 6.05
C SER A 181 4.68 14.06 5.25
N PRO A 182 3.51 14.68 5.51
CA PRO A 182 3.15 15.92 4.86
C PRO A 182 3.99 17.11 5.36
N GLY A 183 4.00 18.20 4.58
CA GLY A 183 4.67 19.45 4.93
C GLY A 183 4.37 20.57 3.92
N GLU A 184 4.84 21.78 4.22
CA GLU A 184 4.71 22.94 3.32
C GLU A 184 5.84 22.93 2.26
N TYR A 185 5.83 21.95 1.36
CA TYR A 185 6.91 21.70 0.39
C TYR A 185 6.90 22.60 -0.85
N PHE A 186 5.97 23.56 -0.93
CA PHE A 186 5.59 24.21 -2.20
C PHE A 186 6.09 25.65 -2.35
N THR A 187 6.80 26.21 -1.38
CA THR A 187 7.31 27.60 -1.42
C THR A 187 8.24 27.84 -2.60
N ARG A 188 9.09 26.85 -2.95
CA ARG A 188 9.97 26.92 -4.12
C ARG A 188 9.24 26.96 -5.46
N PHE A 189 7.93 26.65 -5.46
CA PHE A 189 7.03 26.70 -6.61
C PHE A 189 6.10 27.92 -6.53
N GLY A 190 6.44 28.94 -5.71
CA GLY A 190 5.69 30.19 -5.61
C GLY A 190 4.41 30.11 -4.78
N LYS A 191 4.21 29.03 -3.98
CA LYS A 191 3.09 28.96 -3.03
C LYS A 191 3.47 29.58 -1.69
N SER A 192 2.47 29.99 -0.90
CA SER A 192 2.69 30.52 0.46
C SER A 192 3.27 29.44 1.39
N GLY A 193 3.91 29.86 2.49
CA GLY A 193 4.46 28.96 3.49
C GLY A 193 3.41 28.24 4.36
N ASP A 194 2.13 28.56 4.16
CA ASP A 194 0.96 27.95 4.81
C ASP A 194 -0.10 27.46 3.81
N TRP A 195 0.33 27.17 2.59
CA TRP A 195 -0.57 26.82 1.48
C TRP A 195 -1.39 25.56 1.79
N ILE A 196 -0.77 24.54 2.36
CA ILE A 196 -1.44 23.31 2.78
C ILE A 196 -2.29 23.56 4.03
N ALA A 197 -1.75 24.23 5.05
CA ALA A 197 -2.49 24.55 6.27
C ALA A 197 -3.74 25.38 6.00
N THR A 198 -3.70 26.28 5.01
CA THR A 198 -4.85 27.08 4.60
C THR A 198 -5.98 26.22 4.00
N SER A 199 -5.65 25.24 3.16
CA SER A 199 -6.62 24.28 2.62
C SER A 199 -7.12 23.32 3.71
N ALA A 200 -6.22 22.86 4.57
CA ALA A 200 -6.53 21.91 5.65
C ALA A 200 -7.57 22.47 6.66
N LYS A 201 -7.69 23.78 6.81
CA LYS A 201 -8.76 24.43 7.62
C LYS A 201 -10.18 24.11 7.13
N LYS A 202 -10.34 23.68 5.88
CA LYS A 202 -11.63 23.39 5.26
C LYS A 202 -12.02 21.91 5.32
N ILE A 203 -11.12 21.04 5.77
CA ILE A 203 -11.37 19.60 5.84
C ILE A 203 -12.45 19.32 6.87
N ALA A 204 -13.49 18.61 6.47
CA ALA A 204 -14.57 18.14 7.33
C ALA A 204 -14.49 16.62 7.60
N ASP A 205 -13.87 15.88 6.71
CA ASP A 205 -13.78 14.43 6.72
C ASP A 205 -12.62 13.92 7.60
N PRO A 206 -12.64 12.62 7.98
CA PRO A 206 -11.59 12.02 8.77
C PRO A 206 -10.19 12.11 8.14
N VAL A 207 -9.19 12.48 8.95
CA VAL A 207 -7.80 12.59 8.51
C VAL A 207 -6.86 11.85 9.44
N PHE A 208 -5.91 11.13 8.86
CA PHE A 208 -4.80 10.52 9.57
C PHE A 208 -3.47 11.12 9.09
N ILE A 209 -2.60 11.54 10.04
CA ILE A 209 -1.26 12.02 9.72
C ILE A 209 -0.21 11.22 10.48
N THR A 210 0.83 10.77 9.78
CA THR A 210 2.01 10.16 10.38
C THR A 210 3.28 10.53 9.62
N SER A 211 4.45 10.25 10.21
CA SER A 211 5.75 10.50 9.60
C SER A 211 6.88 9.82 10.38
N ALA A 212 8.13 9.95 9.93
CA ALA A 212 9.29 9.72 10.79
C ALA A 212 9.22 10.65 12.01
N ARG A 213 9.74 10.20 13.15
CA ARG A 213 9.63 10.89 14.45
C ARG A 213 10.12 12.34 14.42
N GLN A 214 11.24 12.59 13.75
CA GLN A 214 11.85 13.91 13.64
C GLN A 214 11.07 14.89 12.75
N GLU A 215 10.15 14.42 11.91
CA GLU A 215 9.40 15.23 10.94
C GLU A 215 8.14 15.87 11.53
N TYR A 216 7.83 15.58 12.79
CA TYR A 216 6.63 16.11 13.46
C TYR A 216 6.47 17.64 13.33
N GLN A 217 7.54 18.38 13.41
CA GLN A 217 7.49 19.85 13.34
C GLN A 217 7.07 20.35 11.95
N ALA A 218 7.35 19.57 10.89
CA ALA A 218 6.97 19.92 9.51
C ALA A 218 5.45 19.93 9.29
N TRP A 219 4.70 19.09 10.00
CA TRP A 219 3.26 18.95 9.81
C TRP A 219 2.39 19.35 11.02
N LYS A 220 3.01 19.63 12.17
CA LYS A 220 2.27 20.00 13.39
C LYS A 220 1.30 21.18 13.19
N ALA A 221 1.73 22.22 12.45
CA ALA A 221 0.88 23.38 12.15
C ALA A 221 -0.30 23.00 11.24
N ILE A 222 -0.04 22.16 10.22
CA ILE A 222 -1.06 21.63 9.31
C ILE A 222 -2.09 20.83 10.11
N PHE A 223 -1.65 19.87 10.96
CA PHE A 223 -2.54 19.08 11.80
C PHE A 223 -3.41 19.94 12.74
N LYS A 224 -2.82 20.98 13.32
CA LYS A 224 -3.57 21.90 14.18
C LYS A 224 -4.62 22.71 13.43
N SER A 225 -4.40 22.99 12.14
CA SER A 225 -5.34 23.76 11.33
C SER A 225 -6.58 22.98 10.92
N ILE A 226 -6.51 21.63 10.88
CA ILE A 226 -7.67 20.79 10.57
C ILE A 226 -8.70 20.94 11.69
N PRO A 227 -9.98 21.31 11.37
CA PRO A 227 -11.01 21.46 12.38
C PRO A 227 -11.52 20.13 12.94
N GLY A 228 -12.29 20.18 14.01
CA GLY A 228 -12.97 19.02 14.58
C GLY A 228 -12.08 18.00 15.27
N GLU A 229 -12.70 16.90 15.65
CA GLU A 229 -12.06 15.78 16.35
C GLU A 229 -11.83 14.55 15.44
N SER A 230 -12.31 14.57 14.20
CA SER A 230 -12.17 13.48 13.23
C SER A 230 -10.75 13.38 12.65
N LYS A 231 -9.74 13.83 13.38
CA LYS A 231 -8.33 13.78 12.99
C LYS A 231 -7.52 12.94 13.97
N ALA A 232 -6.78 11.99 13.43
CA ALA A 232 -5.86 11.13 14.17
C ALA A 232 -4.42 11.36 13.72
N ASN A 233 -3.48 11.06 14.59
CA ASN A 233 -2.07 11.02 14.21
C ASN A 233 -1.35 9.89 14.91
N PHE A 234 -0.28 9.40 14.28
CA PHE A 234 0.64 8.45 14.87
C PHE A 234 2.07 9.01 14.83
N ARG A 235 2.78 8.91 15.94
CA ARG A 235 4.20 9.25 16.04
C ARG A 235 4.96 8.05 16.55
N PRO A 236 5.91 7.47 15.77
CA PRO A 236 6.65 6.30 16.21
C PRO A 236 7.51 6.62 17.44
N GLU A 237 7.70 5.63 18.30
CA GLU A 237 8.67 5.72 19.42
C GLU A 237 10.11 5.62 18.90
N THR A 238 10.32 4.92 17.80
CA THR A 238 11.57 4.78 17.07
C THR A 238 11.88 6.02 16.21
N ALA A 239 12.93 5.97 15.41
CA ALA A 239 13.21 7.01 14.41
C ALA A 239 12.12 7.07 13.34
N GLY A 240 11.52 5.94 13.01
CA GLY A 240 10.55 5.82 11.93
C GLY A 240 11.13 6.02 10.54
N ASN A 241 10.24 6.08 9.55
CA ASN A 241 10.62 6.26 8.16
C ASN A 241 9.77 7.32 7.47
N HIS A 242 10.38 8.05 6.53
CA HIS A 242 9.70 9.08 5.74
C HIS A 242 8.74 8.46 4.72
N GLY A 243 7.51 8.97 4.66
CA GLY A 243 6.50 8.56 3.68
C GLY A 243 5.89 7.18 3.94
N SER A 244 5.10 6.69 2.99
CA SER A 244 4.35 5.43 3.11
C SER A 244 5.26 4.20 3.19
N ARG A 245 6.53 4.30 2.78
CA ARG A 245 7.49 3.22 2.97
C ARG A 245 7.68 2.78 4.41
N ALA A 246 7.27 3.61 5.40
CA ALA A 246 7.26 3.23 6.81
C ALA A 246 6.48 1.93 7.08
N LEU A 247 5.60 1.55 6.16
CA LEU A 247 4.79 0.33 6.19
C LEU A 247 5.48 -0.90 5.54
N TRP A 248 6.64 -0.74 4.90
CA TRP A 248 7.33 -1.85 4.24
C TRP A 248 7.89 -2.85 5.25
N GLU A 249 7.80 -4.14 4.95
CA GLU A 249 8.21 -5.25 5.82
C GLU A 249 9.67 -5.21 6.26
N LYS A 250 10.53 -4.61 5.43
CA LYS A 250 11.96 -4.45 5.76
C LYS A 250 12.25 -3.53 6.96
N PHE A 251 11.28 -2.76 7.43
CA PHE A 251 11.46 -1.89 8.59
C PHE A 251 10.85 -2.51 9.83
N SER A 252 11.63 -2.65 10.88
CA SER A 252 11.25 -3.36 12.11
C SER A 252 10.12 -2.71 12.92
N ASP A 253 9.80 -1.45 12.62
CA ASP A 253 8.73 -0.67 13.25
C ASP A 253 7.46 -0.54 12.40
N ASN A 254 7.40 -1.26 11.26
CA ASN A 254 6.26 -1.19 10.34
C ASN A 254 4.94 -1.62 11.01
N ASP A 255 4.96 -2.59 11.91
CA ASP A 255 3.77 -3.10 12.60
C ASP A 255 3.08 -2.01 13.45
N ALA A 256 3.85 -1.10 14.04
CA ALA A 256 3.29 0.01 14.81
C ALA A 256 2.54 1.00 13.89
N TYR A 257 3.10 1.28 12.71
CA TYR A 257 2.41 2.10 11.70
C TYR A 257 1.16 1.39 11.17
N TRP A 258 1.25 0.09 10.85
CA TRP A 258 0.09 -0.70 10.40
C TRP A 258 -1.01 -0.74 11.46
N SER A 259 -0.66 -0.87 12.73
CA SER A 259 -1.64 -0.88 13.83
C SER A 259 -2.42 0.44 13.88
N ALA A 260 -1.72 1.58 13.76
CA ALA A 260 -2.36 2.89 13.75
C ALA A 260 -3.21 3.13 12.48
N VAL A 261 -2.75 2.67 11.31
CA VAL A 261 -3.49 2.74 10.05
C VAL A 261 -4.77 1.90 10.14
N LYS A 262 -4.67 0.66 10.58
CA LYS A 262 -5.82 -0.24 10.75
C LYS A 262 -6.88 0.37 11.67
N GLU A 263 -6.47 0.92 12.80
CA GLU A 263 -7.39 1.58 13.74
C GLU A 263 -8.13 2.74 13.06
N PHE A 264 -7.40 3.57 12.31
CA PHE A 264 -8.01 4.68 11.57
C PHE A 264 -8.97 4.21 10.48
N LEU A 265 -8.62 3.15 9.75
CA LEU A 265 -9.41 2.65 8.62
C LEU A 265 -10.73 1.99 9.04
N LYS A 266 -10.87 1.49 10.28
CA LYS A 266 -12.12 0.88 10.79
C LYS A 266 -13.38 1.72 10.57
N GLN A 267 -13.26 3.03 10.59
CA GLN A 267 -14.40 3.93 10.40
C GLN A 267 -14.98 3.94 8.98
N PHE A 268 -14.25 3.34 8.02
CA PHE A 268 -14.66 3.21 6.62
C PHE A 268 -15.06 1.77 6.25
N GLU A 269 -14.88 0.82 7.16
CA GLU A 269 -15.33 -0.57 6.96
C GLU A 269 -16.86 -0.61 6.90
N SER A 270 -17.39 -1.44 6.00
CA SER A 270 -18.83 -1.58 5.70
C SER A 270 -19.52 -2.46 6.73
#